data_6588c55271455ae82eae77820543f6c0
#
_entry.id   6588c55271455ae82eae77820543f6c0
#
_cell.length_a   1.000
_cell.length_b   1.000
_cell.length_c   1.000
_cell.angle_alpha   90.00
_cell.angle_beta   90.00
_cell.angle_gamma   90.00
#
_symmetry.space_group_name_H-M   'P 1'
#
loop_
_entity.id
_entity.type
_entity.pdbx_description
1 polymer ?
#
loop_
_entity_poly.entity_id
_entity_poly.type
_entity_poly.pdbx_seq_one_letter_code
_entity_poly.pdbx_strand_id
1 'polypeptide(L)'
;MMWLIERMARLLASEAWTEGLNPTQAAALQYLARANRFSRSPSHVADYLLATRGTVSQTLKALQQKGLIAEQRSDADRRSISYDLTDDGHALVKEYVTDSPTTFPVTDDLADAASENLSAVMQEWLTARNARPFGLCRNCQYHQVSGKKRHCALLAVDLAPSEADKICFEQQAAP
;
A
#
# COMPACT_ATOMS: atom_id res chain seq x y z
N MET A 1 -10.88 -13.58 -18.36
CA MET A 1 -10.17 -12.59 -17.53
C MET A 1 -10.52 -12.76 -16.05
N MET A 2 -11.78 -12.65 -15.60
CA MET A 2 -12.16 -12.70 -14.17
C MET A 2 -11.64 -13.95 -13.44
N TRP A 3 -11.78 -15.14 -14.00
CA TRP A 3 -11.30 -16.37 -13.37
C TRP A 3 -9.76 -16.40 -13.16
N LEU A 4 -9.00 -15.75 -14.03
CA LEU A 4 -7.54 -15.59 -13.85
C LEU A 4 -7.23 -14.71 -12.64
N ILE A 5 -7.92 -13.57 -12.50
CA ILE A 5 -7.77 -12.66 -11.36
C ILE A 5 -8.15 -13.39 -10.05
N GLU A 6 -9.27 -14.12 -10.04
CA GLU A 6 -9.67 -14.92 -8.88
C GLU A 6 -8.63 -16.00 -8.53
N ARG A 7 -8.08 -16.67 -9.54
CA ARG A 7 -7.05 -17.69 -9.33
C ARG A 7 -5.77 -17.09 -8.77
N MET A 8 -5.33 -15.97 -9.33
CA MET A 8 -4.16 -15.22 -8.82
C MET A 8 -4.37 -14.75 -7.38
N ALA A 9 -5.53 -14.18 -7.08
CA ALA A 9 -5.87 -13.75 -5.72
C ALA A 9 -5.83 -14.90 -4.72
N ARG A 10 -6.31 -16.10 -5.10
CA ARG A 10 -6.25 -17.29 -4.25
C ARG A 10 -4.82 -17.80 -4.05
N LEU A 11 -3.99 -17.78 -5.10
CA LEU A 11 -2.57 -18.13 -4.99
C LEU A 11 -1.85 -17.18 -4.05
N LEU A 12 -2.00 -15.87 -4.26
CA LEU A 12 -1.42 -14.86 -3.38
C LEU A 12 -1.88 -15.00 -1.92
N ALA A 13 -3.19 -15.25 -1.71
CA ALA A 13 -3.73 -15.45 -0.38
C ALA A 13 -3.20 -16.72 0.30
N SER A 14 -2.94 -17.80 -0.46
CA SER A 14 -2.37 -19.03 0.09
C SER A 14 -0.90 -18.89 0.50
N GLU A 15 -0.17 -18.01 -0.16
CA GLU A 15 1.24 -17.73 0.14
C GLU A 15 1.39 -16.64 1.22
N ALA A 16 0.38 -15.77 1.37
CA ALA A 16 0.37 -14.73 2.39
C ALA A 16 0.09 -15.24 3.81
N TRP A 17 0.15 -16.56 4.03
CA TRP A 17 -0.02 -17.14 5.36
C TRP A 17 1.19 -16.80 6.22
N THR A 18 0.99 -15.90 7.15
CA THR A 18 2.00 -15.49 8.15
C THR A 18 1.62 -16.09 9.48
N GLU A 19 2.48 -16.88 10.08
CA GLU A 19 2.24 -17.45 11.41
C GLU A 19 1.90 -16.34 12.41
N GLY A 20 0.79 -16.49 13.10
CA GLY A 20 0.32 -15.52 14.10
C GLY A 20 -0.43 -14.29 13.57
N LEU A 21 -0.61 -14.12 12.26
CA LEU A 21 -1.46 -13.07 11.67
C LEU A 21 -2.65 -13.67 10.93
N ASN A 22 -3.82 -13.06 11.09
CA ASN A 22 -4.93 -13.36 10.18
C ASN A 22 -4.75 -12.62 8.84
N PRO A 23 -5.46 -13.03 7.76
CA PRO A 23 -5.28 -12.46 6.42
C PRO A 23 -5.45 -10.92 6.38
N THR A 24 -6.38 -10.37 7.16
CA THR A 24 -6.60 -8.91 7.19
C THR A 24 -5.45 -8.17 7.89
N GLN A 25 -4.88 -8.77 8.94
CA GLN A 25 -3.69 -8.23 9.61
C GLN A 25 -2.48 -8.25 8.68
N ALA A 26 -2.26 -9.36 7.98
CA ALA A 26 -1.17 -9.48 7.01
C ALA A 26 -1.32 -8.44 5.88
N ALA A 27 -2.51 -8.31 5.30
CA ALA A 27 -2.78 -7.31 4.26
C ALA A 27 -2.59 -5.87 4.74
N ALA A 28 -3.03 -5.54 5.97
CA ALA A 28 -2.82 -4.21 6.55
C ALA A 28 -1.34 -3.90 6.78
N LEU A 29 -0.57 -4.86 7.29
CA LEU A 29 0.86 -4.72 7.50
C LEU A 29 1.62 -4.53 6.18
N GLN A 30 1.29 -5.33 5.16
CA GLN A 30 1.86 -5.20 3.81
C GLN A 30 1.52 -3.85 3.17
N TYR A 31 0.28 -3.38 3.32
CA TYR A 31 -0.10 -2.06 2.85
C TYR A 31 0.74 -0.96 3.52
N LEU A 32 0.82 -0.94 4.85
CA LEU A 32 1.59 0.06 5.60
C LEU A 32 3.07 0.07 5.21
N ALA A 33 3.66 -1.08 4.90
CA ALA A 33 5.04 -1.18 4.42
C ALA A 33 5.26 -0.53 3.06
N ARG A 34 4.24 -0.61 2.18
CA ARG A 34 4.29 -0.08 0.81
C ARG A 34 3.76 1.35 0.71
N ALA A 35 2.95 1.82 1.66
CA ALA A 35 2.37 3.15 1.66
C ALA A 35 3.42 4.23 1.96
N ASN A 36 3.27 5.41 1.34
CA ASN A 36 4.04 6.58 1.72
C ASN A 36 3.56 7.12 3.08
N ARG A 37 4.33 8.02 3.68
CA ARG A 37 4.02 8.59 5.02
C ARG A 37 2.68 9.32 5.12
N PHE A 38 2.14 9.80 3.99
CA PHE A 38 0.87 10.53 3.94
C PHE A 38 -0.35 9.60 3.81
N SER A 39 -0.13 8.32 3.52
CA SER A 39 -1.17 7.34 3.19
C SER A 39 -1.37 6.27 4.26
N ARG A 40 -0.92 6.50 5.49
CA ARG A 40 -0.92 5.51 6.59
C ARG A 40 -1.98 5.76 7.66
N SER A 41 -3.02 6.55 7.36
CA SER A 41 -4.13 6.74 8.30
C SER A 41 -5.06 5.51 8.33
N PRO A 42 -5.82 5.29 9.43
CA PRO A 42 -6.82 4.22 9.49
C PRO A 42 -7.84 4.25 8.35
N SER A 43 -8.22 5.45 7.90
CA SER A 43 -9.14 5.61 6.78
C SER A 43 -8.53 5.14 5.47
N HIS A 44 -7.26 5.47 5.22
CA HIS A 44 -6.55 5.02 4.01
C HIS A 44 -6.37 3.50 3.98
N VAL A 45 -6.07 2.89 5.14
CA VAL A 45 -6.03 1.42 5.26
C VAL A 45 -7.39 0.80 4.95
N ALA A 46 -8.48 1.40 5.46
CA ALA A 46 -9.83 0.90 5.23
C ALA A 46 -10.24 0.98 3.74
N ASP A 47 -9.97 2.10 3.12
CA ASP A 47 -10.27 2.32 1.70
C ASP A 47 -9.45 1.38 0.81
N TYR A 48 -8.15 1.21 1.10
CA TYR A 48 -7.28 0.30 0.33
C TYR A 48 -7.70 -1.17 0.46
N LEU A 49 -8.02 -1.61 1.68
CA LEU A 49 -8.42 -3.00 1.94
C LEU A 49 -9.89 -3.27 1.61
N LEU A 50 -10.65 -2.26 1.17
CA LEU A 50 -12.09 -2.36 0.95
C LEU A 50 -12.84 -2.92 2.19
N ALA A 51 -12.37 -2.53 3.37
CA ALA A 51 -12.86 -3.03 4.66
C ALA A 51 -13.59 -1.93 5.44
N THR A 52 -14.44 -2.32 6.39
CA THR A 52 -15.11 -1.34 7.25
C THR A 52 -14.12 -0.67 8.21
N ARG A 53 -14.38 0.59 8.57
CA ARG A 53 -13.56 1.34 9.54
C ARG A 53 -13.43 0.62 10.87
N GLY A 54 -14.52 -0.06 11.32
CA GLY A 54 -14.51 -0.86 12.54
C GLY A 54 -13.57 -2.05 12.45
N THR A 55 -13.61 -2.80 11.34
CA THR A 55 -12.70 -3.93 11.08
C THR A 55 -11.24 -3.46 11.10
N VAL A 56 -10.94 -2.36 10.39
CA VAL A 56 -9.58 -1.81 10.33
C VAL A 56 -9.10 -1.31 11.69
N SER A 57 -9.95 -0.63 12.45
CA SER A 57 -9.60 -0.18 13.81
C SER A 57 -9.19 -1.35 14.71
N GLN A 58 -9.93 -2.46 14.68
CA GLN A 58 -9.57 -3.67 15.44
C GLN A 58 -8.28 -4.32 14.91
N THR A 59 -8.11 -4.36 13.59
CA THR A 59 -6.90 -4.89 12.94
C THR A 59 -5.65 -4.12 13.35
N LEU A 60 -5.69 -2.78 13.26
CA LEU A 60 -4.56 -1.92 13.62
C LEU A 60 -4.25 -2.01 15.12
N LYS A 61 -5.28 -2.04 15.97
CA LYS A 61 -5.10 -2.27 17.41
C LYS A 61 -4.42 -3.60 17.71
N ALA A 62 -4.82 -4.67 17.02
CA ALA A 62 -4.19 -5.98 17.19
C ALA A 62 -2.74 -6.01 16.72
N LEU A 63 -2.41 -5.36 15.58
CA LEU A 63 -1.04 -5.22 15.11
C LEU A 63 -0.18 -4.39 16.06
N GLN A 64 -0.72 -3.33 16.64
CA GLN A 64 -0.06 -2.52 17.66
C GLN A 64 0.20 -3.32 18.93
N GLN A 65 -0.76 -4.12 19.40
CA GLN A 65 -0.58 -5.01 20.56
C GLN A 65 0.49 -6.09 20.32
N LYS A 66 0.68 -6.49 19.07
CA LYS A 66 1.77 -7.42 18.65
C LYS A 66 3.11 -6.71 18.50
N GLY A 67 3.18 -5.39 18.68
CA GLY A 67 4.40 -4.61 18.53
C GLY A 67 4.86 -4.43 17.08
N LEU A 68 4.01 -4.72 16.08
CA LEU A 68 4.39 -4.67 14.66
C LEU A 68 4.21 -3.29 14.04
N ILE A 69 3.35 -2.45 14.63
CA ILE A 69 3.13 -1.05 14.20
C ILE A 69 3.08 -0.13 15.41
N ALA A 70 3.41 1.14 15.19
CA ALA A 70 3.35 2.21 16.19
C ALA A 70 2.43 3.33 15.70
N GLU A 71 1.58 3.84 16.58
CA GLU A 71 0.75 5.01 16.32
C GLU A 71 1.60 6.27 16.31
N GLN A 72 1.41 7.10 15.28
CA GLN A 72 1.99 8.42 15.17
C GLN A 72 0.87 9.46 15.18
N ARG A 73 1.05 10.50 15.96
CA ARG A 73 0.14 11.66 16.00
C ARG A 73 0.82 12.87 15.38
N SER A 74 0.11 13.57 14.52
CA SER A 74 0.64 14.79 13.93
C SER A 74 0.76 15.90 14.99
N ASP A 75 1.90 16.57 15.04
CA ASP A 75 2.09 17.73 15.91
C ASP A 75 1.19 18.92 15.48
N ALA A 76 0.87 19.00 14.18
CA ALA A 76 0.03 20.05 13.62
C ALA A 76 -1.47 19.79 13.86
N ASP A 77 -1.90 18.53 13.88
CA ASP A 77 -3.28 18.14 14.18
C ASP A 77 -3.30 16.82 14.97
N ARG A 78 -3.45 16.92 16.29
CA ARG A 78 -3.51 15.78 17.19
C ARG A 78 -4.66 14.80 16.92
N ARG A 79 -5.63 15.16 16.06
CA ARG A 79 -6.71 14.28 15.61
C ARG A 79 -6.28 13.41 14.45
N SER A 80 -5.20 13.79 13.77
CA SER A 80 -4.64 13.02 12.67
C SER A 80 -3.74 11.92 13.20
N ILE A 81 -4.21 10.68 13.06
CA ILE A 81 -3.51 9.46 13.45
C ILE A 81 -3.00 8.77 12.20
N SER A 82 -1.74 8.35 12.21
CA SER A 82 -1.13 7.46 11.22
C SER A 82 -0.38 6.33 11.92
N TYR A 83 0.02 5.30 11.16
CA TYR A 83 0.73 4.14 11.69
C TYR A 83 2.00 3.87 10.90
N ASP A 84 3.11 3.73 11.61
CA ASP A 84 4.38 3.29 11.05
C ASP A 84 4.68 1.86 11.48
N LEU A 85 5.44 1.12 10.65
CA LEU A 85 5.98 -0.16 11.08
C LEU A 85 7.06 0.06 12.14
N THR A 86 7.11 -0.85 13.10
CA THR A 86 8.26 -1.01 13.99
C THR A 86 9.37 -1.80 13.30
N ASP A 87 10.53 -1.91 13.94
CA ASP A 87 11.62 -2.75 13.42
C ASP A 87 11.18 -4.23 13.28
N ASP A 88 10.40 -4.74 14.25
CA ASP A 88 9.80 -6.09 14.18
C ASP A 88 8.81 -6.21 13.02
N GLY A 89 7.99 -5.16 12.80
CA GLY A 89 7.08 -5.10 11.66
C GLY A 89 7.82 -5.09 10.33
N HIS A 90 8.92 -4.35 10.22
CA HIS A 90 9.78 -4.34 9.03
C HIS A 90 10.47 -5.68 8.80
N ALA A 91 10.99 -6.32 9.85
CA ALA A 91 11.61 -7.63 9.75
C ALA A 91 10.61 -8.68 9.27
N LEU A 92 9.40 -8.69 9.85
CA LEU A 92 8.34 -9.61 9.45
C LEU A 92 7.93 -9.42 7.99
N VAL A 93 7.72 -8.17 7.53
CA VAL A 93 7.38 -7.90 6.13
C VAL A 93 8.49 -8.34 5.20
N LYS A 94 9.75 -8.12 5.55
CA LYS A 94 10.89 -8.52 4.73
C LYS A 94 10.93 -10.04 4.56
N GLU A 95 10.77 -10.80 5.64
CA GLU A 95 10.74 -12.26 5.61
C GLU A 95 9.66 -12.78 4.65
N TYR A 96 8.44 -12.22 4.71
CA TYR A 96 7.30 -12.69 3.92
C TYR A 96 7.16 -12.07 2.53
N VAL A 97 7.76 -10.92 2.25
CA VAL A 97 7.64 -10.25 0.95
C VAL A 97 8.89 -10.41 0.11
N THR A 98 10.08 -10.46 0.73
CA THR A 98 11.36 -10.51 0.00
C THR A 98 11.94 -11.92 -0.06
N ASP A 99 11.76 -12.71 1.00
CA ASP A 99 12.34 -14.05 1.11
C ASP A 99 11.32 -15.17 0.81
N SER A 100 10.05 -14.80 0.61
CA SER A 100 9.03 -15.74 0.14
C SER A 100 9.26 -16.08 -1.33
N PRO A 101 9.06 -17.35 -1.73
CA PRO A 101 9.04 -17.75 -3.14
C PRO A 101 7.94 -17.07 -3.98
N THR A 102 7.24 -16.11 -3.39
CA THR A 102 6.24 -15.23 -4.02
C THR A 102 6.84 -14.20 -4.98
N THR A 103 8.14 -14.19 -5.21
CA THR A 103 8.70 -13.49 -6.36
C THR A 103 8.14 -14.19 -7.60
N PHE A 104 7.15 -13.58 -8.25
CA PHE A 104 6.62 -14.10 -9.50
C PHE A 104 7.79 -14.35 -10.44
N PRO A 105 8.07 -15.60 -10.85
CA PRO A 105 9.19 -15.92 -11.74
C PRO A 105 8.81 -15.52 -13.18
N VAL A 106 8.61 -14.23 -13.38
CA VAL A 106 8.30 -13.64 -14.70
C VAL A 106 9.46 -12.76 -15.13
N THR A 107 9.66 -12.64 -16.44
CA THR A 107 10.63 -11.70 -16.99
C THR A 107 10.21 -10.27 -16.73
N ASP A 108 11.16 -9.35 -16.64
CA ASP A 108 10.89 -7.92 -16.38
C ASP A 108 9.91 -7.34 -17.40
N ASP A 109 10.07 -7.68 -18.69
CA ASP A 109 9.16 -7.24 -19.76
C ASP A 109 7.71 -7.69 -19.54
N LEU A 110 7.52 -8.93 -19.07
CA LEU A 110 6.18 -9.45 -18.76
C LEU A 110 5.61 -8.82 -17.50
N ALA A 111 6.45 -8.54 -16.50
CA ALA A 111 6.04 -7.87 -15.27
C ALA A 111 5.58 -6.44 -15.56
N ASP A 112 6.30 -5.70 -16.40
CA ASP A 112 5.95 -4.34 -16.79
C ASP A 112 4.63 -4.31 -17.57
N ALA A 113 4.50 -5.15 -18.62
CA ALA A 113 3.28 -5.25 -19.42
C ALA A 113 2.06 -5.67 -18.56
N ALA A 114 2.25 -6.59 -17.62
CA ALA A 114 1.20 -7.01 -16.70
C ALA A 114 0.80 -5.88 -15.73
N SER A 115 1.78 -5.12 -15.23
CA SER A 115 1.54 -3.99 -14.33
C SER A 115 0.72 -2.90 -14.98
N GLU A 116 1.03 -2.52 -16.22
CA GLU A 116 0.27 -1.52 -16.99
C GLU A 116 -1.17 -1.96 -17.21
N ASN A 117 -1.37 -3.18 -17.75
CA ASN A 117 -2.71 -3.69 -18.05
C ASN A 117 -3.56 -3.91 -16.80
N LEU A 118 -2.99 -4.48 -15.73
CA LEU A 118 -3.69 -4.68 -14.46
C LEU A 118 -4.04 -3.35 -13.79
N SER A 119 -3.15 -2.36 -13.89
CA SER A 119 -3.42 -1.02 -13.37
C SER A 119 -4.59 -0.35 -14.08
N ALA A 120 -4.65 -0.44 -15.41
CA ALA A 120 -5.75 0.10 -16.20
C ALA A 120 -7.09 -0.58 -15.84
N VAL A 121 -7.13 -1.92 -15.80
CA VAL A 121 -8.33 -2.69 -15.42
C VAL A 121 -8.79 -2.33 -14.00
N MET A 122 -7.84 -2.20 -13.07
CA MET A 122 -8.14 -1.86 -11.68
C MET A 122 -8.69 -0.44 -11.54
N GLN A 123 -8.13 0.52 -12.27
CA GLN A 123 -8.62 1.91 -12.27
C GLN A 123 -10.06 2.01 -12.80
N GLU A 124 -10.37 1.38 -13.94
CA GLU A 124 -11.73 1.34 -14.46
C GLU A 124 -12.71 0.71 -13.46
N TRP A 125 -12.30 -0.38 -12.85
CA TRP A 125 -13.14 -1.11 -11.89
C TRP A 125 -13.39 -0.31 -10.60
N LEU A 126 -12.37 0.37 -10.07
CA LEU A 126 -12.49 1.24 -8.91
C LEU A 126 -13.36 2.47 -9.22
N THR A 127 -13.17 3.08 -10.39
CA THR A 127 -13.99 4.22 -10.87
C THR A 127 -15.47 3.84 -10.97
N ALA A 128 -15.78 2.68 -11.53
CA ALA A 128 -17.16 2.19 -11.63
C ALA A 128 -17.83 1.97 -10.26
N ARG A 129 -17.05 1.84 -9.19
CA ARG A 129 -17.51 1.65 -7.80
C ARG A 129 -17.42 2.91 -6.94
N ASN A 130 -17.05 4.05 -7.52
CA ASN A 130 -16.71 5.27 -6.77
C ASN A 130 -15.67 5.01 -5.66
N ALA A 131 -14.82 4.00 -5.84
CA ALA A 131 -13.70 3.72 -4.95
C ALA A 131 -12.48 4.52 -5.37
N ARG A 132 -11.66 4.93 -4.39
CA ARG A 132 -10.46 5.71 -4.71
C ARG A 132 -9.39 4.83 -5.37
N PRO A 133 -8.78 5.31 -6.46
CA PRO A 133 -7.57 4.69 -6.97
C PRO A 133 -6.41 4.98 -6.03
N PHE A 134 -5.61 3.96 -5.75
CA PHE A 134 -4.32 4.09 -5.12
C PHE A 134 -3.27 3.80 -6.19
N GLY A 135 -2.16 4.51 -6.15
CA GLY A 135 -1.11 4.27 -7.13
C GLY A 135 0.27 4.68 -6.63
N LEU A 136 1.30 4.36 -7.41
CA LEU A 136 2.67 4.72 -7.08
C LEU A 136 2.88 6.23 -7.25
N CYS A 137 3.59 6.83 -6.29
CA CYS A 137 3.85 8.27 -6.30
C CYS A 137 4.54 8.73 -7.59
N ARG A 138 5.46 7.95 -8.15
CA ARG A 138 6.16 8.27 -9.39
C ARG A 138 5.24 8.41 -10.61
N ASN A 139 4.07 7.77 -10.59
CA ASN A 139 3.09 7.80 -11.68
C ASN A 139 2.01 8.88 -11.47
N CYS A 140 2.22 9.79 -10.50
CA CYS A 140 1.27 10.83 -10.13
C CYS A 140 1.55 12.13 -10.89
N GLN A 141 0.49 12.78 -11.39
CA GLN A 141 0.63 14.09 -12.07
C GLN A 141 1.24 15.19 -11.17
N TYR A 142 1.15 15.03 -9.87
CA TYR A 142 1.72 15.99 -8.91
C TYR A 142 3.16 15.66 -8.51
N HIS A 143 3.74 14.57 -9.00
CA HIS A 143 5.12 14.20 -8.73
C HIS A 143 6.05 14.99 -9.64
N GLN A 144 6.78 15.92 -9.07
CA GLN A 144 7.74 16.76 -9.79
C GLN A 144 9.17 16.31 -9.48
N VAL A 145 9.99 16.23 -10.52
CA VAL A 145 11.41 15.87 -10.42
C VAL A 145 12.24 17.03 -10.99
N SER A 146 13.16 17.58 -10.17
CA SER A 146 14.13 18.59 -10.59
C SER A 146 15.54 18.17 -10.15
N GLY A 147 16.30 17.59 -11.07
CA GLY A 147 17.58 16.97 -10.75
C GLY A 147 17.43 15.82 -9.74
N LYS A 148 18.05 15.96 -8.57
CA LYS A 148 17.93 14.98 -7.47
C LYS A 148 16.75 15.23 -6.52
N LYS A 149 16.08 16.37 -6.65
CA LYS A 149 14.96 16.75 -5.78
C LYS A 149 13.66 16.19 -6.34
N ARG A 150 12.81 15.72 -5.44
CA ARG A 150 11.44 15.29 -5.72
C ARG A 150 10.48 16.08 -4.85
N HIS A 151 9.37 16.50 -5.43
CA HIS A 151 8.37 17.35 -4.77
C HIS A 151 6.96 16.89 -5.12
N CYS A 152 6.07 16.93 -4.15
CA CYS A 152 4.63 16.71 -4.37
C CYS A 152 3.94 18.09 -4.47
N ALA A 153 3.51 18.46 -5.67
CA ALA A 153 2.86 19.75 -5.88
C ALA A 153 1.48 19.83 -5.20
N LEU A 154 0.79 18.71 -5.00
CA LEU A 154 -0.50 18.67 -4.31
C LEU A 154 -0.37 18.99 -2.81
N LEU A 155 0.61 18.37 -2.15
CA LEU A 155 0.82 18.53 -0.71
C LEU A 155 1.83 19.63 -0.37
N ALA A 156 2.47 20.22 -1.39
CA ALA A 156 3.52 21.23 -1.26
C ALA A 156 4.67 20.76 -0.35
N VAL A 157 5.15 19.52 -0.51
CA VAL A 157 6.20 18.93 0.32
C VAL A 157 7.29 18.27 -0.51
N ASP A 158 8.51 18.28 0.01
CA ASP A 158 9.61 17.53 -0.56
C ASP A 158 9.48 16.04 -0.24
N LEU A 159 9.82 15.20 -1.21
CA LEU A 159 9.73 13.75 -1.15
C LEU A 159 11.14 13.15 -1.09
N ALA A 160 11.31 12.15 -0.24
CA ALA A 160 12.50 11.31 -0.30
C ALA A 160 12.51 10.47 -1.59
N PRO A 161 13.69 10.15 -2.15
CA PRO A 161 13.77 9.31 -3.35
C PRO A 161 13.00 7.98 -3.25
N SER A 162 13.02 7.35 -2.06
CA SER A 162 12.32 6.09 -1.78
C SER A 162 10.79 6.23 -1.77
N GLU A 163 10.24 7.44 -1.68
CA GLU A 163 8.79 7.65 -1.68
C GLU A 163 8.19 7.58 -3.09
N ALA A 164 9.01 7.69 -4.14
CA ALA A 164 8.55 7.56 -5.52
C ALA A 164 7.92 6.18 -5.80
N ASP A 165 8.43 5.13 -5.17
CA ASP A 165 7.97 3.74 -5.33
C ASP A 165 6.95 3.31 -4.26
N LYS A 166 6.43 4.27 -3.49
CA LYS A 166 5.43 4.01 -2.46
C LYS A 166 4.02 4.29 -2.97
N ILE A 167 3.07 3.53 -2.41
CA ILE A 167 1.63 3.72 -2.66
C ILE A 167 1.19 5.04 -2.04
N CYS A 168 0.51 5.86 -2.84
CA CYS A 168 -0.06 7.14 -2.43
C CYS A 168 -1.59 7.10 -2.54
N PHE A 169 -2.26 7.51 -1.49
CA PHE A 169 -3.72 7.66 -1.41
C PHE A 169 -4.22 8.81 -2.30
N GLU A 170 -3.44 9.87 -2.45
CA GLU A 170 -3.77 11.06 -3.26
C GLU A 170 -3.29 10.93 -4.71
N GLN A 171 -2.82 9.73 -5.12
CA GLN A 171 -2.32 9.53 -6.46
C GLN A 171 -3.41 9.81 -7.50
N GLN A 172 -3.06 10.62 -8.48
CA GLN A 172 -3.85 10.86 -9.69
C GLN A 172 -2.94 10.57 -10.88
N ALA A 173 -3.40 9.70 -11.78
CA ALA A 173 -2.62 9.37 -12.97
C ALA A 173 -2.33 10.62 -13.79
N ALA A 174 -1.14 10.68 -14.39
CA ALA A 174 -0.86 11.69 -15.40
C ALA A 174 -1.79 11.45 -16.61
N PRO A 175 -2.27 12.54 -17.26
CA PRO A 175 -3.16 12.44 -18.44
C PRO A 175 -2.45 11.78 -19.63
#